data_45126715647577b608a00d0e493cbb33
#
_entry.id   45126715647577b608a00d0e493cbb33
#
_cell.length_a   1.000
_cell.length_b   1.000
_cell.length_c   1.000
_cell.angle_alpha   90.00
_cell.angle_beta   90.00
_cell.angle_gamma   90.00
#
_symmetry.space_group_name_H-M   'P 1'
#
loop_
_entity.id
_entity.type
_entity.pdbx_description
1 polymer ?
#
loop_
_entity_poly.entity_id
_entity_poly.type
_entity_poly.pdbx_seq_one_letter_code
_entity_poly.pdbx_strand_id
1 'polypeptide(L)'
;MNPAQDAFAALRYRDFSIVTINQFCLTLAILIQEIIVAYSLYQITKDPLTLGLIGLAEAIPFIALSLWGGYFADRFNKQTIMKICLFFAVPLPVVLWWLFHAYGLAQISVNALSWGIYAVIFALGTIRGFYNPSATSLKPFLIPRELYANGATWTTIGWQSGVIIGPMLGGFMLAFLGRENSLWTVAGLLAICFILINLLQKRSFPKIETDNLIESLGDGFRFIWKTKIVLWAISLDLVSVLFGGVIALLPIFAEDILKVGPEGLGYLRAAPSIGALITMIALTRFPPTQNAWRNMLLAVAGFGMFTLLFAFSNNLWLSLFALAMTGACDSISVVIRQTILQIYPPENMRGRVAAVNGMFVSSSNELGAFESGLAAKYMGTIMATVFGGCMTMVVVALSWAKTRDLFGVDITKVHDHEH
;
A
#
# COMPACT_ATOMS: atom_id res chain seq x y z
N MET A 1 28.82 17.60 -17.50
CA MET A 1 28.38 16.56 -16.53
C MET A 1 27.52 15.55 -17.26
N ASN A 2 27.82 14.28 -17.12
CA ASN A 2 27.01 13.22 -17.73
C ASN A 2 25.59 13.28 -17.13
N PRO A 3 24.50 13.44 -17.89
CA PRO A 3 23.14 13.57 -17.33
C PRO A 3 22.76 12.43 -16.38
N ALA A 4 23.38 11.26 -16.53
CA ALA A 4 23.17 10.10 -15.67
C ALA A 4 23.81 10.22 -14.26
N GLN A 5 24.67 11.21 -14.02
CA GLN A 5 25.33 11.43 -12.73
C GLN A 5 24.66 12.53 -11.89
N ASP A 6 23.70 13.27 -12.46
CA ASP A 6 22.95 14.28 -11.72
C ASP A 6 21.77 13.65 -10.98
N ALA A 7 21.82 13.63 -9.65
CA ALA A 7 20.78 13.08 -8.80
C ALA A 7 19.39 13.71 -9.05
N PHE A 8 19.32 14.95 -9.49
CA PHE A 8 18.08 15.71 -9.71
C PHE A 8 17.69 15.81 -11.19
N ALA A 9 18.33 15.05 -12.10
CA ALA A 9 18.13 15.18 -13.53
C ALA A 9 16.67 15.01 -13.96
N ALA A 10 15.95 14.01 -13.43
CA ALA A 10 14.53 13.79 -13.76
C ALA A 10 13.64 14.94 -13.28
N LEU A 11 13.95 15.54 -12.13
CA LEU A 11 13.15 16.65 -11.58
C LEU A 11 13.29 17.96 -12.37
N ARG A 12 14.27 18.10 -13.28
CA ARG A 12 14.36 19.27 -14.19
C ARG A 12 13.25 19.25 -15.25
N TYR A 13 12.63 18.10 -15.50
CA TYR A 13 11.50 18.00 -16.40
C TYR A 13 10.22 18.44 -15.68
N ARG A 14 9.70 19.61 -16.02
CA ARG A 14 8.56 20.26 -15.36
C ARG A 14 7.38 19.30 -15.15
N ASP A 15 6.93 18.62 -16.22
CA ASP A 15 5.76 17.74 -16.14
C ASP A 15 6.02 16.53 -15.23
N PHE A 16 7.25 15.98 -15.21
CA PHE A 16 7.63 14.91 -14.32
C PHE A 16 7.63 15.38 -12.85
N SER A 17 8.18 16.55 -12.56
CA SER A 17 8.16 17.14 -11.22
C SER A 17 6.73 17.38 -10.72
N ILE A 18 5.85 17.90 -11.59
CA ILE A 18 4.43 18.10 -11.27
C ILE A 18 3.78 16.75 -10.89
N VAL A 19 4.00 15.68 -11.67
CA VAL A 19 3.42 14.36 -11.38
C VAL A 19 4.01 13.75 -10.11
N THR A 20 5.29 13.95 -9.83
CA THR A 20 5.95 13.45 -8.61
C THR A 20 5.43 14.18 -7.35
N ILE A 21 5.28 15.50 -7.41
CA ILE A 21 4.68 16.31 -6.33
C ILE A 21 3.21 15.93 -6.15
N ASN A 22 2.48 15.76 -7.25
CA ASN A 22 1.08 15.31 -7.19
C ASN A 22 0.96 13.95 -6.51
N GLN A 23 1.84 12.99 -6.82
CA GLN A 23 1.88 11.68 -6.17
C GLN A 23 2.08 11.80 -4.65
N PHE A 24 3.01 12.66 -4.22
CA PHE A 24 3.26 12.92 -2.80
C PHE A 24 2.03 13.53 -2.12
N CYS A 25 1.47 14.62 -2.66
CA CYS A 25 0.28 15.30 -2.11
C CYS A 25 -0.95 14.38 -2.07
N LEU A 26 -1.15 13.56 -3.11
CA LEU A 26 -2.26 12.61 -3.17
C LEU A 26 -2.11 11.52 -2.11
N THR A 27 -0.89 10.98 -1.94
CA THR A 27 -0.60 9.98 -0.90
C THR A 27 -0.84 10.57 0.49
N LEU A 28 -0.40 11.80 0.74
CA LEU A 28 -0.68 12.51 1.98
C LEU A 28 -2.19 12.64 2.23
N ALA A 29 -2.94 13.16 1.23
CA ALA A 29 -4.37 13.39 1.36
C ALA A 29 -5.14 12.11 1.69
N ILE A 30 -4.83 11.01 0.98
CA ILE A 30 -5.50 9.72 1.20
C ILE A 30 -5.19 9.17 2.59
N LEU A 31 -3.92 9.17 3.03
CA LEU A 31 -3.54 8.60 4.31
C LEU A 31 -3.98 9.45 5.50
N ILE A 32 -4.00 10.77 5.36
CA ILE A 32 -4.62 11.66 6.36
C ILE A 32 -6.11 11.34 6.48
N GLN A 33 -6.83 11.24 5.36
CA GLN A 33 -8.26 10.88 5.35
C GLN A 33 -8.52 9.53 5.99
N GLU A 34 -7.70 8.52 5.67
CA GLU A 34 -7.81 7.17 6.22
C GLU A 34 -7.71 7.18 7.76
N ILE A 35 -6.73 7.89 8.33
CA ILE A 35 -6.58 8.03 9.79
C ILE A 35 -7.81 8.69 10.42
N ILE A 36 -8.27 9.80 9.84
CA ILE A 36 -9.42 10.56 10.35
C ILE A 36 -10.67 9.68 10.34
N VAL A 37 -10.93 9.01 9.23
CA VAL A 37 -12.13 8.18 9.05
C VAL A 37 -12.08 6.95 9.95
N ALA A 38 -10.99 6.19 9.93
CA ALA A 38 -10.86 4.96 10.70
C ALA A 38 -10.98 5.23 12.21
N TYR A 39 -10.24 6.21 12.72
CA TYR A 39 -10.28 6.56 14.13
C TYR A 39 -11.66 7.10 14.56
N SER A 40 -12.23 8.04 13.79
CA SER A 40 -13.51 8.66 14.15
C SER A 40 -14.67 7.67 14.06
N LEU A 41 -14.68 6.78 13.05
CA LEU A 41 -15.72 5.78 12.94
C LEU A 41 -15.64 4.75 14.08
N TYR A 42 -14.41 4.31 14.43
CA TYR A 42 -14.24 3.41 15.56
C TYR A 42 -14.65 4.08 16.88
N GLN A 43 -14.30 5.34 17.10
CA GLN A 43 -14.72 6.10 18.29
C GLN A 43 -16.24 6.12 18.49
N ILE A 44 -16.98 6.25 17.38
CA ILE A 44 -18.45 6.31 17.38
C ILE A 44 -19.08 4.92 17.54
N THR A 45 -18.58 3.93 16.80
CA THR A 45 -19.22 2.61 16.70
C THR A 45 -18.74 1.64 17.78
N LYS A 46 -17.50 1.78 18.25
CA LYS A 46 -16.80 0.83 19.13
C LYS A 46 -16.86 -0.63 18.62
N ASP A 47 -17.07 -0.83 17.30
CA ASP A 47 -17.12 -2.14 16.66
C ASP A 47 -15.88 -2.33 15.75
N PRO A 48 -14.97 -3.28 16.06
CA PRO A 48 -13.79 -3.56 15.23
C PRO A 48 -14.13 -3.92 13.78
N LEU A 49 -15.29 -4.53 13.53
CA LEU A 49 -15.71 -4.90 12.17
C LEU A 49 -15.85 -3.69 11.25
N THR A 50 -16.20 -2.52 11.80
CA THR A 50 -16.34 -1.29 10.99
C THR A 50 -15.02 -0.91 10.32
N LEU A 51 -13.88 -1.15 10.98
CA LEU A 51 -12.54 -0.92 10.41
C LEU A 51 -12.25 -1.93 9.27
N GLY A 52 -12.58 -3.19 9.49
CA GLY A 52 -12.45 -4.20 8.43
C GLY A 52 -13.32 -3.91 7.20
N LEU A 53 -14.54 -3.40 7.41
CA LEU A 53 -15.45 -3.01 6.32
C LEU A 53 -14.97 -1.79 5.54
N ILE A 54 -14.20 -0.86 6.15
CA ILE A 54 -13.52 0.22 5.43
C ILE A 54 -12.56 -0.38 4.39
N GLY A 55 -11.67 -1.29 4.80
CA GLY A 55 -10.74 -1.98 3.89
C GLY A 55 -11.49 -2.70 2.76
N LEU A 56 -12.52 -3.47 3.09
CA LEU A 56 -13.32 -4.20 2.10
C LEU A 56 -14.04 -3.27 1.11
N ALA A 57 -14.60 -2.16 1.60
CA ALA A 57 -15.29 -1.17 0.77
C ALA A 57 -14.33 -0.51 -0.24
N GLU A 58 -13.05 -0.35 0.09
CA GLU A 58 -12.03 0.15 -0.82
C GLU A 58 -11.52 -0.95 -1.76
N ALA A 59 -11.27 -2.14 -1.25
CA ALA A 59 -10.69 -3.25 -1.99
C ALA A 59 -11.56 -3.71 -3.16
N ILE A 60 -12.84 -3.91 -2.92
CA ILE A 60 -13.76 -4.47 -3.93
C ILE A 60 -13.72 -3.68 -5.24
N PRO A 61 -13.98 -2.37 -5.25
CA PRO A 61 -13.96 -1.60 -6.49
C PRO A 61 -12.54 -1.45 -7.05
N PHE A 62 -11.52 -1.28 -6.18
CA PHE A 62 -10.14 -1.15 -6.61
C PHE A 62 -9.66 -2.40 -7.37
N ILE A 63 -9.86 -3.59 -6.82
CA ILE A 63 -9.44 -4.85 -7.44
C ILE A 63 -10.23 -5.10 -8.73
N ALA A 64 -11.56 -4.97 -8.68
CA ALA A 64 -12.41 -5.20 -9.82
C ALA A 64 -12.12 -4.25 -11.00
N LEU A 65 -11.78 -3.00 -10.70
CA LEU A 65 -11.63 -1.95 -11.71
C LEU A 65 -10.18 -1.64 -12.10
N SER A 66 -9.17 -2.10 -11.34
CA SER A 66 -7.76 -1.84 -11.65
C SER A 66 -7.34 -2.41 -13.01
N LEU A 67 -7.88 -3.57 -13.38
CA LEU A 67 -7.66 -4.19 -14.70
C LEU A 67 -8.28 -3.34 -15.82
N TRP A 68 -9.52 -2.91 -15.64
CA TRP A 68 -10.19 -2.00 -16.56
C TRP A 68 -9.48 -0.66 -16.64
N GLY A 69 -8.98 -0.16 -15.50
CA GLY A 69 -8.18 1.06 -15.43
C GLY A 69 -6.93 0.99 -16.29
N GLY A 70 -6.22 -0.15 -16.30
CA GLY A 70 -5.09 -0.41 -17.19
C GLY A 70 -5.50 -0.35 -18.67
N TYR A 71 -6.55 -1.09 -19.03
CA TYR A 71 -7.08 -1.09 -20.40
C TYR A 71 -7.50 0.32 -20.87
N PHE A 72 -8.17 1.10 -20.00
CA PHE A 72 -8.54 2.47 -20.32
C PHE A 72 -7.30 3.38 -20.45
N ALA A 73 -6.28 3.20 -19.58
CA ALA A 73 -5.04 3.96 -19.64
C ALA A 73 -4.26 3.74 -20.94
N ASP A 74 -4.39 2.57 -21.57
CA ASP A 74 -3.73 2.26 -22.86
C ASP A 74 -4.48 2.85 -24.05
N ARG A 75 -5.80 2.93 -23.99
CA ARG A 75 -6.65 3.41 -25.11
C ARG A 75 -6.97 4.90 -25.06
N PHE A 76 -7.10 5.47 -23.89
CA PHE A 76 -7.49 6.87 -23.71
C PHE A 76 -6.33 7.73 -23.23
N ASN A 77 -6.50 9.05 -23.28
CA ASN A 77 -5.48 9.97 -22.80
C ASN A 77 -5.35 9.87 -21.27
N LYS A 78 -4.17 9.42 -20.81
CA LYS A 78 -3.86 9.20 -19.41
C LYS A 78 -4.07 10.43 -18.54
N GLN A 79 -3.71 11.63 -19.05
CA GLN A 79 -3.93 12.91 -18.35
C GLN A 79 -5.40 13.20 -18.15
N THR A 80 -6.24 12.88 -19.14
CA THR A 80 -7.70 13.09 -19.04
C THR A 80 -8.31 12.17 -18.00
N ILE A 81 -7.91 10.91 -17.95
CA ILE A 81 -8.37 9.95 -16.92
C ILE A 81 -8.00 10.48 -15.52
N MET A 82 -6.74 10.89 -15.33
CA MET A 82 -6.28 11.42 -14.04
C MET A 82 -7.06 12.66 -13.61
N LYS A 83 -7.37 13.59 -14.57
CA LYS A 83 -8.19 14.78 -14.29
C LYS A 83 -9.60 14.41 -13.85
N ILE A 84 -10.25 13.49 -14.56
CA ILE A 84 -11.61 13.03 -14.22
C ILE A 84 -11.60 12.37 -12.82
N CYS A 85 -10.62 11.50 -12.56
CA CYS A 85 -10.47 10.86 -11.27
C CYS A 85 -10.33 11.88 -10.12
N LEU A 86 -9.44 12.86 -10.26
CA LEU A 86 -9.24 13.89 -9.24
C LEU A 86 -10.45 14.83 -9.11
N PHE A 87 -11.13 15.15 -10.21
CA PHE A 87 -12.36 15.94 -10.16
C PHE A 87 -13.43 15.29 -9.25
N PHE A 88 -13.61 13.97 -9.36
CA PHE A 88 -14.52 13.22 -8.50
C PHE A 88 -13.95 12.93 -7.10
N ALA A 89 -12.62 12.96 -6.91
CA ALA A 89 -12.02 12.77 -5.61
C ALA A 89 -12.16 13.99 -4.69
N VAL A 90 -12.05 15.21 -5.23
CA VAL A 90 -12.08 16.46 -4.45
C VAL A 90 -13.33 16.60 -3.56
N PRO A 91 -14.56 16.29 -4.00
CA PRO A 91 -15.75 16.42 -3.16
C PRO A 91 -15.87 15.33 -2.07
N LEU A 92 -15.14 14.21 -2.15
CA LEU A 92 -15.31 13.11 -1.21
C LEU A 92 -15.03 13.49 0.25
N PRO A 93 -13.96 14.21 0.61
CA PRO A 93 -13.76 14.68 1.98
C PRO A 93 -14.84 15.65 2.46
N VAL A 94 -15.43 16.43 1.55
CA VAL A 94 -16.53 17.34 1.89
C VAL A 94 -17.80 16.55 2.20
N VAL A 95 -18.07 15.47 1.47
CA VAL A 95 -19.16 14.54 1.77
C VAL A 95 -18.93 13.86 3.13
N LEU A 96 -17.69 13.43 3.44
CA LEU A 96 -17.34 12.88 4.76
C LEU A 96 -17.56 13.91 5.87
N TRP A 97 -17.14 15.16 5.65
CA TRP A 97 -17.39 16.26 6.59
C TRP A 97 -18.88 16.41 6.85
N TRP A 98 -19.70 16.47 5.79
CA TRP A 98 -21.16 16.59 5.90
C TRP A 98 -21.77 15.41 6.67
N LEU A 99 -21.36 14.17 6.41
CA LEU A 99 -21.84 12.98 7.11
C LEU A 99 -21.55 13.07 8.62
N PHE A 100 -20.34 13.42 8.99
CA PHE A 100 -19.96 13.56 10.39
C PHE A 100 -20.67 14.74 11.08
N HIS A 101 -20.84 15.83 10.36
CA HIS A 101 -21.56 17.00 10.86
C HIS A 101 -23.06 16.70 11.07
N ALA A 102 -23.72 16.07 10.11
CA ALA A 102 -25.11 15.64 10.22
C ALA A 102 -25.33 14.64 11.35
N TYR A 103 -24.36 13.74 11.58
CA TYR A 103 -24.38 12.84 12.73
C TYR A 103 -24.25 13.61 14.06
N GLY A 104 -23.34 14.58 14.15
CA GLY A 104 -23.17 15.46 15.33
C GLY A 104 -24.42 16.27 15.68
N LEU A 105 -25.23 16.62 14.68
CA LEU A 105 -26.52 17.27 14.85
C LEU A 105 -27.71 16.31 15.08
N ALA A 106 -27.42 15.01 15.28
CA ALA A 106 -28.40 13.93 15.42
C ALA A 106 -29.43 13.81 14.28
N GLN A 107 -29.07 14.27 13.06
CA GLN A 107 -29.90 14.19 11.87
C GLN A 107 -29.85 12.79 11.22
N ILE A 108 -28.78 12.06 11.43
CA ILE A 108 -28.59 10.69 10.88
C ILE A 108 -28.21 9.71 12.00
N SER A 109 -28.57 8.45 11.83
CA SER A 109 -28.19 7.37 12.73
C SER A 109 -26.72 6.93 12.50
N VAL A 110 -26.14 6.22 13.48
CA VAL A 110 -24.81 5.58 13.37
C VAL A 110 -24.72 4.67 12.14
N ASN A 111 -25.80 3.90 11.87
CA ASN A 111 -25.83 3.02 10.70
C ASN A 111 -25.80 3.82 9.39
N ALA A 112 -26.58 4.90 9.29
CA ALA A 112 -26.56 5.76 8.11
C ALA A 112 -25.20 6.42 7.91
N LEU A 113 -24.56 6.88 8.98
CA LEU A 113 -23.17 7.40 8.94
C LEU A 113 -22.21 6.33 8.42
N SER A 114 -22.23 5.12 8.96
CA SER A 114 -21.32 4.03 8.57
C SER A 114 -21.48 3.66 7.10
N TRP A 115 -22.73 3.46 6.63
CA TRP A 115 -22.99 3.17 5.22
C TRP A 115 -22.61 4.32 4.29
N GLY A 116 -22.83 5.56 4.72
CA GLY A 116 -22.38 6.75 3.98
C GLY A 116 -20.86 6.79 3.83
N ILE A 117 -20.12 6.51 4.91
CA ILE A 117 -18.65 6.41 4.89
C ILE A 117 -18.20 5.29 3.95
N TYR A 118 -18.77 4.09 4.04
CA TYR A 118 -18.42 2.99 3.14
C TYR A 118 -18.69 3.33 1.67
N ALA A 119 -19.76 4.04 1.37
CA ALA A 119 -20.05 4.50 0.01
C ALA A 119 -18.98 5.49 -0.52
N VAL A 120 -18.51 6.41 0.33
CA VAL A 120 -17.43 7.35 -0.02
C VAL A 120 -16.10 6.60 -0.24
N ILE A 121 -15.77 5.65 0.63
CA ILE A 121 -14.55 4.83 0.49
C ILE A 121 -14.62 3.94 -0.74
N PHE A 122 -15.79 3.37 -1.06
CA PHE A 122 -16.02 2.63 -2.29
C PHE A 122 -15.79 3.50 -3.54
N ALA A 123 -16.29 4.74 -3.52
CA ALA A 123 -16.03 5.69 -4.60
C ALA A 123 -14.52 6.01 -4.72
N LEU A 124 -13.81 6.17 -3.60
CA LEU A 124 -12.36 6.39 -3.59
C LEU A 124 -11.61 5.19 -4.17
N GLY A 125 -11.97 3.96 -3.79
CA GLY A 125 -11.42 2.72 -4.36
C GLY A 125 -11.64 2.63 -5.86
N THR A 126 -12.84 3.01 -6.34
CA THR A 126 -13.16 3.12 -7.78
C THR A 126 -12.22 4.10 -8.48
N ILE A 127 -12.05 5.29 -7.93
CA ILE A 127 -11.17 6.33 -8.47
C ILE A 127 -9.72 5.83 -8.53
N ARG A 128 -9.23 5.20 -7.47
CA ARG A 128 -7.88 4.63 -7.41
C ARG A 128 -7.65 3.54 -8.46
N GLY A 129 -8.67 2.72 -8.74
CA GLY A 129 -8.63 1.69 -9.78
C GLY A 129 -8.33 2.22 -11.17
N PHE A 130 -8.75 3.44 -11.50
CA PHE A 130 -8.43 4.09 -12.79
C PHE A 130 -7.22 5.03 -12.70
N TYR A 131 -7.05 5.72 -11.58
CA TYR A 131 -5.97 6.71 -11.41
C TYR A 131 -4.59 6.05 -11.41
N ASN A 132 -4.40 4.99 -10.62
CA ASN A 132 -3.08 4.37 -10.40
C ASN A 132 -2.46 3.82 -11.70
N PRO A 133 -3.16 3.03 -12.53
CA PRO A 133 -2.62 2.57 -13.82
C PRO A 133 -2.29 3.74 -14.76
N SER A 134 -3.17 4.76 -14.80
CA SER A 134 -2.96 5.94 -15.65
C SER A 134 -1.73 6.75 -15.24
N ALA A 135 -1.54 6.96 -13.92
CA ALA A 135 -0.40 7.68 -13.37
C ALA A 135 0.92 6.92 -13.60
N THR A 136 0.90 5.60 -13.42
CA THR A 136 2.09 4.75 -13.65
C THR A 136 2.48 4.72 -15.12
N SER A 137 1.51 4.54 -16.02
CA SER A 137 1.78 4.53 -17.47
C SER A 137 2.17 5.90 -18.04
N LEU A 138 1.84 7.00 -17.36
CA LEU A 138 2.18 8.35 -17.82
C LEU A 138 3.66 8.68 -17.61
N LYS A 139 4.25 8.28 -16.48
CA LYS A 139 5.58 8.71 -16.03
C LYS A 139 6.71 8.48 -17.04
N PRO A 140 6.82 7.32 -17.72
CA PRO A 140 7.87 7.09 -18.70
C PRO A 140 7.83 8.06 -19.89
N PHE A 141 6.67 8.63 -20.22
CA PHE A 141 6.55 9.59 -21.33
C PHE A 141 6.96 11.02 -20.97
N LEU A 142 7.29 11.28 -19.70
CA LEU A 142 7.62 12.61 -19.21
C LEU A 142 9.11 12.89 -19.15
N ILE A 143 9.95 11.84 -19.22
CA ILE A 143 11.42 11.93 -19.15
C ILE A 143 12.07 11.05 -20.23
N PRO A 144 13.32 11.34 -20.65
CA PRO A 144 14.09 10.46 -21.54
C PRO A 144 14.38 9.10 -20.89
N ARG A 145 14.62 8.08 -21.76
CA ARG A 145 14.87 6.70 -21.31
C ARG A 145 16.07 6.57 -20.38
N GLU A 146 17.13 7.36 -20.62
CA GLU A 146 18.37 7.39 -19.84
C GLU A 146 18.11 7.80 -18.37
N LEU A 147 17.00 8.49 -18.11
CA LEU A 147 16.60 8.97 -16.77
C LEU A 147 15.55 8.11 -16.07
N TYR A 148 15.14 6.98 -16.65
CA TYR A 148 14.08 6.15 -16.05
C TYR A 148 14.41 5.67 -14.64
N ALA A 149 15.67 5.26 -14.39
CA ALA A 149 16.12 4.85 -13.06
C ALA A 149 16.06 6.01 -12.04
N ASN A 150 16.52 7.21 -12.47
CA ASN A 150 16.45 8.42 -11.64
C ASN A 150 14.99 8.82 -11.37
N GLY A 151 14.13 8.78 -12.38
CA GLY A 151 12.71 9.07 -12.24
C GLY A 151 11.98 8.07 -11.33
N ALA A 152 12.28 6.78 -11.43
CA ALA A 152 11.73 5.75 -10.56
C ALA A 152 12.13 6.00 -9.09
N THR A 153 13.38 6.39 -8.84
CA THR A 153 13.88 6.75 -7.50
C THR A 153 13.07 7.90 -6.91
N TRP A 154 12.92 9.01 -7.64
CA TRP A 154 12.15 10.17 -7.16
C TRP A 154 10.67 9.88 -6.94
N THR A 155 10.06 9.07 -7.81
CA THR A 155 8.68 8.61 -7.63
C THR A 155 8.53 7.80 -6.35
N THR A 156 9.48 6.90 -6.08
CA THR A 156 9.49 6.08 -4.86
C THR A 156 9.69 6.93 -3.61
N ILE A 157 10.63 7.88 -3.64
CA ILE A 157 10.87 8.83 -2.54
C ILE A 157 9.60 9.63 -2.25
N GLY A 158 8.95 10.17 -3.28
CA GLY A 158 7.70 10.94 -3.13
C GLY A 158 6.59 10.11 -2.49
N TRP A 159 6.39 8.88 -2.98
CA TRP A 159 5.40 7.97 -2.41
C TRP A 159 5.72 7.59 -0.95
N GLN A 160 6.95 7.15 -0.69
CA GLN A 160 7.40 6.71 0.64
C GLN A 160 7.34 7.83 1.68
N SER A 161 7.72 9.06 1.28
CA SER A 161 7.59 10.24 2.14
C SER A 161 6.13 10.49 2.52
N GLY A 162 5.21 10.35 1.57
CA GLY A 162 3.77 10.45 1.83
C GLY A 162 3.27 9.38 2.80
N VAL A 163 3.75 8.15 2.65
CA VAL A 163 3.36 7.01 3.51
C VAL A 163 3.85 7.18 4.95
N ILE A 164 5.01 7.80 5.17
CA ILE A 164 5.52 8.08 6.52
C ILE A 164 4.83 9.31 7.13
N ILE A 165 4.79 10.41 6.38
CA ILE A 165 4.33 11.71 6.89
C ILE A 165 2.82 11.77 7.00
N GLY A 166 2.09 11.15 6.06
CA GLY A 166 0.63 11.21 5.98
C GLY A 166 -0.09 10.77 7.26
N PRO A 167 0.16 9.56 7.77
CA PRO A 167 -0.46 9.11 9.01
C PRO A 167 -0.10 9.96 10.24
N MET A 168 1.16 10.42 10.33
CA MET A 168 1.59 11.32 11.41
C MET A 168 0.79 12.62 11.36
N LEU A 169 0.76 13.29 10.20
CA LEU A 169 -0.02 14.50 10.02
C LEU A 169 -1.52 14.26 10.28
N GLY A 170 -2.06 13.13 9.82
CA GLY A 170 -3.45 12.76 10.06
C GLY A 170 -3.80 12.67 11.55
N GLY A 171 -2.93 12.01 12.33
CA GLY A 171 -3.08 11.92 13.79
C GLY A 171 -2.99 13.28 14.47
N PHE A 172 -1.99 14.10 14.15
CA PHE A 172 -1.84 15.45 14.69
C PHE A 172 -2.99 16.36 14.30
N MET A 173 -3.38 16.35 13.03
CA MET A 173 -4.50 17.18 12.57
C MET A 173 -5.80 16.80 13.27
N LEU A 174 -6.06 15.50 13.42
CA LEU A 174 -7.24 15.04 14.13
C LEU A 174 -7.23 15.49 15.61
N ALA A 175 -6.06 15.45 16.28
CA ALA A 175 -5.91 15.86 17.67
C ALA A 175 -6.06 17.37 17.89
N PHE A 176 -5.42 18.19 17.04
CA PHE A 176 -5.34 19.65 17.26
C PHE A 176 -6.36 20.45 16.48
N LEU A 177 -6.71 20.04 15.25
CA LEU A 177 -7.69 20.75 14.41
C LEU A 177 -9.09 20.15 14.55
N GLY A 178 -9.19 18.95 15.10
CA GLY A 178 -10.42 18.18 15.10
C GLY A 178 -10.78 17.60 13.74
N ARG A 179 -11.77 16.74 13.73
CA ARG A 179 -12.21 15.97 12.55
C ARG A 179 -12.64 16.86 11.38
N GLU A 180 -13.45 17.89 11.66
CA GLU A 180 -14.06 18.72 10.62
C GLU A 180 -13.01 19.54 9.85
N ASN A 181 -12.14 20.26 10.54
CA ASN A 181 -11.09 21.07 9.92
C ASN A 181 -10.05 20.22 9.19
N SER A 182 -9.78 19.02 9.72
CA SER A 182 -8.87 18.07 9.09
C SER A 182 -9.41 17.60 7.72
N LEU A 183 -10.72 17.32 7.61
CA LEU A 183 -11.35 16.94 6.33
C LEU A 183 -11.33 18.06 5.32
N TRP A 184 -11.49 19.33 5.74
CA TRP A 184 -11.32 20.49 4.85
C TRP A 184 -9.88 20.61 4.34
N THR A 185 -8.89 20.33 5.17
CA THR A 185 -7.48 20.31 4.73
C THR A 185 -7.23 19.22 3.69
N VAL A 186 -7.82 18.03 3.88
CA VAL A 186 -7.76 16.95 2.87
C VAL A 186 -8.40 17.38 1.55
N ALA A 187 -9.57 18.03 1.61
CA ALA A 187 -10.23 18.57 0.40
C ALA A 187 -9.33 19.60 -0.32
N GLY A 188 -8.67 20.47 0.43
CA GLY A 188 -7.69 21.43 -0.09
C GLY A 188 -6.50 20.75 -0.76
N LEU A 189 -5.93 19.69 -0.15
CA LEU A 189 -4.84 18.91 -0.74
C LEU A 189 -5.26 18.23 -2.05
N LEU A 190 -6.47 17.64 -2.10
CA LEU A 190 -6.99 17.03 -3.34
C LEU A 190 -7.28 18.08 -4.42
N ALA A 191 -7.74 19.27 -4.03
CA ALA A 191 -7.91 20.39 -4.96
C ALA A 191 -6.55 20.86 -5.53
N ILE A 192 -5.51 20.91 -4.71
CA ILE A 192 -4.13 21.17 -5.17
C ILE A 192 -3.70 20.08 -6.16
N CYS A 193 -3.96 18.80 -5.87
CA CYS A 193 -3.66 17.70 -6.78
C CYS A 193 -4.39 17.88 -8.12
N PHE A 194 -5.66 18.26 -8.10
CA PHE A 194 -6.42 18.53 -9.32
C PHE A 194 -5.85 19.70 -10.12
N ILE A 195 -5.46 20.81 -9.45
CA ILE A 195 -4.81 21.95 -10.10
C ILE A 195 -3.48 21.53 -10.73
N LEU A 196 -2.62 20.81 -10.00
CA LEU A 196 -1.32 20.34 -10.49
C LEU A 196 -1.45 19.52 -11.78
N ILE A 197 -2.38 18.58 -11.84
CA ILE A 197 -2.60 17.78 -13.06
C ILE A 197 -3.14 18.63 -14.22
N ASN A 198 -3.87 19.70 -13.95
CA ASN A 198 -4.31 20.62 -15.00
C ASN A 198 -3.19 21.48 -15.57
N LEU A 199 -2.08 21.68 -14.84
CA LEU A 199 -0.89 22.42 -15.30
C LEU A 199 -0.01 21.60 -16.26
N LEU A 200 -0.25 20.29 -16.42
CA LEU A 200 0.51 19.47 -17.36
C LEU A 200 0.27 19.91 -18.80
N GLN A 201 1.34 19.89 -19.59
CA GLN A 201 1.25 20.11 -21.02
C GLN A 201 0.41 19.02 -21.68
N LYS A 202 -0.51 19.42 -22.55
CA LYS A 202 -1.32 18.46 -23.31
C LYS A 202 -0.42 17.65 -24.24
N ARG A 203 -0.41 16.34 -24.07
CA ARG A 203 0.35 15.40 -24.91
C ARG A 203 -0.59 14.36 -25.52
N SER A 204 -0.31 14.01 -26.75
CA SER A 204 -0.91 12.83 -27.39
C SER A 204 -0.01 11.63 -27.12
N PHE A 205 -0.58 10.52 -26.72
CA PHE A 205 0.15 9.29 -26.46
C PHE A 205 -0.18 8.27 -27.55
N PRO A 206 0.79 7.46 -28.00
CA PRO A 206 0.51 6.38 -28.92
C PRO A 206 -0.49 5.42 -28.27
N LYS A 207 -1.49 5.01 -29.05
CA LYS A 207 -2.40 3.95 -28.63
C LYS A 207 -1.62 2.63 -28.73
N ILE A 208 -1.55 1.92 -27.62
CA ILE A 208 -0.96 0.58 -27.59
C ILE A 208 -2.11 -0.38 -27.90
N GLU A 209 -1.99 -1.12 -29.01
CA GLU A 209 -2.87 -2.27 -29.25
C GLU A 209 -2.45 -3.35 -28.26
N THR A 210 -3.20 -3.47 -27.19
CA THR A 210 -2.98 -4.54 -26.21
C THR A 210 -3.65 -5.81 -26.71
N ASP A 211 -2.89 -6.89 -26.80
CA ASP A 211 -3.38 -8.26 -26.83
C ASP A 211 -4.37 -8.50 -25.69
N ASN A 212 -5.21 -9.51 -25.80
CA ASN A 212 -6.22 -9.83 -24.78
C ASN A 212 -5.64 -9.81 -23.37
N LEU A 213 -5.99 -8.78 -22.58
CA LEU A 213 -5.51 -8.57 -21.21
C LEU A 213 -5.72 -9.80 -20.33
N ILE A 214 -6.87 -10.47 -20.49
CA ILE A 214 -7.24 -11.68 -19.73
C ILE A 214 -6.28 -12.83 -20.08
N GLU A 215 -5.93 -12.99 -21.33
CA GLU A 215 -5.00 -14.02 -21.79
C GLU A 215 -3.58 -13.75 -21.26
N SER A 216 -3.14 -12.49 -21.32
CA SER A 216 -1.86 -12.05 -20.80
C SER A 216 -1.72 -12.30 -19.28
N LEU A 217 -2.77 -12.03 -18.49
CA LEU A 217 -2.80 -12.32 -17.07
C LEU A 217 -2.86 -13.83 -16.79
N GLY A 218 -3.62 -14.58 -17.60
CA GLY A 218 -3.68 -16.04 -17.53
C GLY A 218 -2.32 -16.69 -17.71
N ASP A 219 -1.51 -16.18 -18.63
CA ASP A 219 -0.13 -16.65 -18.84
C ASP A 219 0.76 -16.35 -17.66
N GLY A 220 0.65 -15.12 -17.09
CA GLY A 220 1.36 -14.74 -15.85
C GLY A 220 1.02 -15.66 -14.69
N PHE A 221 -0.27 -15.93 -14.48
CA PHE A 221 -0.75 -16.85 -13.45
C PHE A 221 -0.24 -18.29 -13.67
N ARG A 222 -0.30 -18.78 -14.92
CA ARG A 222 0.20 -20.13 -15.27
C ARG A 222 1.70 -20.26 -15.04
N PHE A 223 2.49 -19.23 -15.34
CA PHE A 223 3.92 -19.21 -15.05
C PHE A 223 4.20 -19.27 -13.54
N ILE A 224 3.51 -18.43 -12.73
CA ILE A 224 3.63 -18.42 -11.27
C ILE A 224 3.34 -19.83 -10.72
N TRP A 225 2.25 -20.46 -11.17
CA TRP A 225 1.84 -21.78 -10.70
C TRP A 225 2.86 -22.89 -11.03
N LYS A 226 3.53 -22.80 -12.18
CA LYS A 226 4.53 -23.77 -12.62
C LYS A 226 5.90 -23.56 -11.99
N THR A 227 6.23 -22.35 -11.55
CA THR A 227 7.57 -22.03 -11.03
C THR A 227 7.57 -22.05 -9.51
N LYS A 228 8.06 -23.15 -8.93
CA LYS A 228 7.99 -23.44 -7.48
C LYS A 228 8.43 -22.27 -6.61
N ILE A 229 9.61 -21.68 -6.85
CA ILE A 229 10.14 -20.58 -6.03
C ILE A 229 9.26 -19.32 -6.10
N VAL A 230 8.73 -19.01 -7.28
CA VAL A 230 7.85 -17.83 -7.50
C VAL A 230 6.51 -18.04 -6.79
N LEU A 231 5.92 -19.24 -6.92
CA LEU A 231 4.67 -19.60 -6.26
C LEU A 231 4.81 -19.50 -4.74
N TRP A 232 5.87 -20.09 -4.17
CA TRP A 232 6.07 -20.05 -2.72
C TRP A 232 6.38 -18.64 -2.22
N ALA A 233 7.12 -17.82 -2.99
CA ALA A 233 7.45 -16.45 -2.61
C ALA A 233 6.18 -15.57 -2.55
N ILE A 234 5.29 -15.67 -3.54
CA ILE A 234 4.03 -14.93 -3.57
C ILE A 234 3.07 -15.47 -2.50
N SER A 235 2.95 -16.80 -2.36
CA SER A 235 2.04 -17.42 -1.39
C SER A 235 2.43 -17.12 0.06
N LEU A 236 3.73 -17.15 0.38
CA LEU A 236 4.23 -16.80 1.71
C LEU A 236 3.85 -15.38 2.10
N ASP A 237 4.07 -14.42 1.20
CA ASP A 237 3.70 -13.03 1.41
C ASP A 237 2.18 -12.84 1.54
N LEU A 238 1.42 -13.40 0.58
CA LEU A 238 -0.04 -13.29 0.59
C LEU A 238 -0.64 -13.75 1.91
N VAL A 239 -0.23 -14.94 2.38
CA VAL A 239 -0.81 -15.52 3.61
C VAL A 239 -0.30 -14.76 4.85
N SER A 240 0.97 -14.34 4.86
CA SER A 240 1.52 -13.57 5.99
C SER A 240 0.89 -12.20 6.14
N VAL A 241 0.61 -11.52 5.03
CA VAL A 241 -0.06 -10.21 5.01
C VAL A 241 -1.54 -10.36 5.33
N LEU A 242 -2.20 -11.41 4.80
CA LEU A 242 -3.62 -11.69 5.06
C LEU A 242 -3.89 -11.82 6.56
N PHE A 243 -3.08 -12.58 7.26
CA PHE A 243 -3.23 -12.77 8.71
C PHE A 243 -2.47 -11.74 9.55
N GLY A 244 -1.48 -11.04 8.97
CA GLY A 244 -0.70 -10.01 9.64
C GLY A 244 -1.33 -8.62 9.65
N GLY A 245 -2.61 -8.46 9.33
CA GLY A 245 -3.33 -7.19 9.12
C GLY A 245 -3.51 -6.30 10.35
N VAL A 246 -2.55 -6.27 11.26
CA VAL A 246 -2.55 -5.50 12.53
C VAL A 246 -2.76 -3.99 12.30
N ILE A 247 -2.36 -3.49 11.14
CA ILE A 247 -2.45 -2.06 10.79
C ILE A 247 -3.92 -1.57 10.83
N ALA A 248 -4.88 -2.40 10.41
CA ALA A 248 -6.29 -2.07 10.48
C ALA A 248 -6.83 -1.93 11.91
N LEU A 249 -6.20 -2.62 12.88
CA LEU A 249 -6.60 -2.60 14.29
C LEU A 249 -5.92 -1.49 15.10
N LEU A 250 -4.95 -0.76 14.54
CA LEU A 250 -4.22 0.30 15.26
C LEU A 250 -5.11 1.39 15.85
N PRO A 251 -6.24 1.80 15.25
CA PRO A 251 -7.17 2.73 15.91
C PRO A 251 -7.68 2.20 17.26
N ILE A 252 -7.93 0.90 17.38
CA ILE A 252 -8.38 0.24 18.62
C ILE A 252 -7.25 0.23 19.66
N PHE A 253 -6.03 -0.15 19.22
CA PHE A 253 -4.86 -0.12 20.08
C PHE A 253 -4.58 1.28 20.61
N ALA A 254 -4.68 2.30 19.76
CA ALA A 254 -4.43 3.70 20.17
C ALA A 254 -5.48 4.22 21.15
N GLU A 255 -6.75 3.89 20.94
CA GLU A 255 -7.87 4.41 21.74
C GLU A 255 -8.07 3.64 23.04
N ASP A 256 -8.18 2.31 22.98
CA ASP A 256 -8.67 1.51 24.11
C ASP A 256 -7.55 0.79 24.88
N ILE A 257 -6.44 0.39 24.20
CA ILE A 257 -5.38 -0.42 24.83
C ILE A 257 -4.24 0.47 25.34
N LEU A 258 -3.61 1.25 24.44
CA LEU A 258 -2.49 2.13 24.77
C LEU A 258 -2.95 3.49 25.31
N LYS A 259 -4.18 3.90 25.01
CA LYS A 259 -4.80 5.18 25.44
C LYS A 259 -3.96 6.40 25.06
N VAL A 260 -3.40 6.39 23.87
CA VAL A 260 -2.52 7.43 23.33
C VAL A 260 -3.21 8.37 22.35
N GLY A 261 -4.49 8.14 22.08
CA GLY A 261 -5.31 8.99 21.23
C GLY A 261 -4.88 9.03 19.75
N PRO A 262 -5.40 10.02 18.98
CA PRO A 262 -5.13 10.11 17.55
C PRO A 262 -3.67 10.44 17.23
N GLU A 263 -2.96 11.19 18.07
CA GLU A 263 -1.53 11.47 17.89
C GLU A 263 -0.72 10.18 17.95
N GLY A 264 -0.97 9.35 18.97
CA GLY A 264 -0.35 8.05 19.13
C GLY A 264 -0.65 7.12 17.95
N LEU A 265 -1.87 7.16 17.40
CA LEU A 265 -2.22 6.44 16.19
C LEU A 265 -1.34 6.85 15.00
N GLY A 266 -1.11 8.16 14.84
CA GLY A 266 -0.23 8.68 13.80
C GLY A 266 1.19 8.09 13.88
N TYR A 267 1.77 8.03 15.07
CA TYR A 267 3.08 7.40 15.29
C TYR A 267 3.05 5.88 15.05
N LEU A 268 2.04 5.19 15.57
CA LEU A 268 1.90 3.74 15.37
C LEU A 268 1.79 3.37 13.88
N ARG A 269 1.06 4.15 13.09
CA ARG A 269 0.92 3.94 11.63
C ARG A 269 2.19 4.27 10.85
N ALA A 270 2.99 5.22 11.30
CA ALA A 270 4.25 5.59 10.64
C ALA A 270 5.41 4.64 10.97
N ALA A 271 5.37 3.98 12.13
CA ALA A 271 6.46 3.16 12.64
C ALA A 271 6.90 2.04 11.67
N PRO A 272 6.01 1.22 11.06
CA PRO A 272 6.41 0.21 10.08
C PRO A 272 7.16 0.80 8.88
N SER A 273 6.68 1.92 8.36
CA SER A 273 7.28 2.58 7.19
C SER A 273 8.67 3.16 7.50
N ILE A 274 8.86 3.66 8.72
CA ILE A 274 10.18 4.11 9.19
C ILE A 274 11.15 2.92 9.28
N GLY A 275 10.71 1.82 9.88
CA GLY A 275 11.50 0.58 9.95
C GLY A 275 11.88 0.04 8.58
N ALA A 276 10.91 0.01 7.66
CA ALA A 276 11.13 -0.38 6.27
C ALA A 276 12.17 0.50 5.57
N LEU A 277 12.05 1.83 5.71
CA LEU A 277 12.99 2.78 5.09
C LEU A 277 14.42 2.59 5.59
N ILE A 278 14.60 2.50 6.91
CA ILE A 278 15.93 2.26 7.52
C ILE A 278 16.54 0.95 6.99
N THR A 279 15.72 -0.09 6.94
CA THR A 279 16.16 -1.41 6.47
C THR A 279 16.47 -1.38 4.96
N MET A 280 15.66 -0.76 4.13
CA MET A 280 15.95 -0.61 2.69
C MET A 280 17.28 0.11 2.45
N ILE A 281 17.58 1.15 3.21
CA ILE A 281 18.88 1.84 3.14
C ILE A 281 20.02 0.87 3.54
N ALA A 282 19.86 0.10 4.61
CA ALA A 282 20.85 -0.89 5.03
C ALA A 282 21.07 -1.99 3.98
N LEU A 283 20.00 -2.44 3.31
CA LEU A 283 20.06 -3.46 2.26
C LEU A 283 20.80 -3.01 0.99
N THR A 284 20.95 -1.70 0.75
CA THR A 284 21.80 -1.21 -0.34
C THR A 284 23.27 -1.56 -0.11
N ARG A 285 23.69 -1.66 1.17
CA ARG A 285 25.05 -2.02 1.57
C ARG A 285 25.23 -3.52 1.82
N PHE A 286 24.16 -4.17 2.31
CA PHE A 286 24.15 -5.59 2.69
C PHE A 286 23.01 -6.33 1.99
N PRO A 287 23.08 -6.55 0.66
CA PRO A 287 21.99 -7.18 -0.08
C PRO A 287 21.85 -8.66 0.33
N PRO A 288 20.62 -9.14 0.61
CA PRO A 288 20.36 -10.50 1.08
C PRO A 288 20.30 -11.50 -0.08
N THR A 289 21.32 -11.54 -0.94
CA THR A 289 21.35 -12.34 -2.17
C THR A 289 21.72 -13.79 -1.94
N GLN A 290 22.60 -14.07 -0.96
CA GLN A 290 23.00 -15.42 -0.60
C GLN A 290 21.92 -16.08 0.29
N ASN A 291 21.58 -17.33 0.02
CA ASN A 291 20.53 -18.06 0.72
C ASN A 291 19.20 -17.27 0.79
N ALA A 292 18.85 -16.61 -0.30
CA ALA A 292 17.78 -15.62 -0.35
C ALA A 292 16.45 -16.18 0.18
N TRP A 293 16.11 -17.43 -0.20
CA TRP A 293 14.90 -18.06 0.27
C TRP A 293 14.87 -18.23 1.80
N ARG A 294 15.98 -18.71 2.38
CA ARG A 294 16.10 -18.86 3.84
C ARG A 294 16.00 -17.51 4.56
N ASN A 295 16.65 -16.47 4.02
CA ASN A 295 16.59 -15.12 4.57
C ASN A 295 15.17 -14.55 4.51
N MET A 296 14.42 -14.83 3.44
CA MET A 296 13.01 -14.44 3.31
C MET A 296 12.14 -15.13 4.39
N LEU A 297 12.32 -16.43 4.60
CA LEU A 297 11.60 -17.15 5.66
C LEU A 297 11.91 -16.61 7.06
N LEU A 298 13.18 -16.30 7.34
CA LEU A 298 13.60 -15.70 8.63
C LEU A 298 13.02 -14.29 8.81
N ALA A 299 12.96 -13.50 7.73
CA ALA A 299 12.36 -12.18 7.76
C ALA A 299 10.85 -12.27 8.06
N VAL A 300 10.11 -13.17 7.41
CA VAL A 300 8.69 -13.37 7.68
C VAL A 300 8.45 -13.95 9.08
N ALA A 301 9.34 -14.81 9.58
CA ALA A 301 9.30 -15.25 10.98
C ALA A 301 9.49 -14.08 11.96
N GLY A 302 10.45 -13.21 11.67
CA GLY A 302 10.64 -11.96 12.43
C GLY A 302 9.41 -11.07 12.42
N PHE A 303 8.77 -10.90 11.26
CA PHE A 303 7.49 -10.17 11.14
C PHE A 303 6.42 -10.75 12.08
N GLY A 304 6.19 -12.06 12.06
CA GLY A 304 5.25 -12.72 12.97
C GLY A 304 5.61 -12.56 14.45
N MET A 305 6.90 -12.71 14.80
CA MET A 305 7.38 -12.55 16.17
C MET A 305 7.18 -11.12 16.70
N PHE A 306 7.49 -10.09 15.89
CA PHE A 306 7.29 -8.71 16.29
C PHE A 306 5.81 -8.31 16.31
N THR A 307 4.97 -8.93 15.48
CA THR A 307 3.51 -8.83 15.59
C THR A 307 3.00 -9.37 16.93
N LEU A 308 3.51 -10.52 17.38
CA LEU A 308 3.19 -11.06 18.72
C LEU A 308 3.71 -10.16 19.85
N LEU A 309 4.92 -9.62 19.72
CA LEU A 309 5.45 -8.65 20.69
C LEU A 309 4.57 -7.41 20.78
N PHE A 310 4.11 -6.89 19.65
CA PHE A 310 3.16 -5.77 19.61
C PHE A 310 1.84 -6.11 20.29
N ALA A 311 1.28 -7.30 20.04
CA ALA A 311 0.00 -7.72 20.61
C ALA A 311 -0.03 -7.69 22.15
N PHE A 312 1.09 -7.99 22.79
CA PHE A 312 1.22 -7.98 24.25
C PHE A 312 1.79 -6.68 24.81
N SER A 313 2.07 -5.69 23.96
CA SER A 313 2.65 -4.42 24.40
C SER A 313 1.56 -3.50 24.99
N ASN A 314 1.82 -2.99 26.20
CA ASN A 314 1.03 -1.96 26.86
C ASN A 314 1.79 -0.63 26.96
N ASN A 315 2.92 -0.50 26.25
CA ASN A 315 3.76 0.68 26.26
C ASN A 315 3.95 1.21 24.85
N LEU A 316 3.73 2.52 24.65
CA LEU A 316 3.85 3.14 23.32
C LEU A 316 5.22 2.89 22.67
N TRP A 317 6.32 3.05 23.41
CA TRP A 317 7.67 2.90 22.86
C TRP A 317 7.98 1.47 22.43
N LEU A 318 7.54 0.49 23.21
CA LEU A 318 7.66 -0.93 22.84
C LEU A 318 6.79 -1.25 21.63
N SER A 319 5.59 -0.70 21.57
CA SER A 319 4.69 -0.83 20.41
C SER A 319 5.30 -0.23 19.15
N LEU A 320 5.86 0.97 19.22
CA LEU A 320 6.55 1.62 18.11
C LEU A 320 7.75 0.82 17.64
N PHE A 321 8.57 0.32 18.56
CA PHE A 321 9.70 -0.56 18.24
C PHE A 321 9.23 -1.85 17.55
N ALA A 322 8.24 -2.53 18.11
CA ALA A 322 7.72 -3.77 17.54
C ALA A 322 7.17 -3.54 16.12
N LEU A 323 6.38 -2.49 15.92
CA LEU A 323 5.84 -2.12 14.61
C LEU A 323 6.94 -1.68 13.63
N ALA A 324 7.96 -0.95 14.06
CA ALA A 324 9.10 -0.62 13.21
C ALA A 324 9.84 -1.87 12.76
N MET A 325 10.01 -2.85 13.66
CA MET A 325 10.63 -4.12 13.33
C MET A 325 9.77 -5.00 12.42
N THR A 326 8.42 -4.94 12.50
CA THR A 326 7.58 -5.61 11.49
C THR A 326 7.83 -5.04 10.10
N GLY A 327 7.87 -3.71 9.95
CA GLY A 327 8.18 -3.07 8.68
C GLY A 327 9.60 -3.35 8.17
N ALA A 328 10.58 -3.43 9.09
CA ALA A 328 11.96 -3.83 8.76
C ALA A 328 12.02 -5.26 8.19
N CYS A 329 11.36 -6.21 8.85
CA CYS A 329 11.28 -7.59 8.40
C CYS A 329 10.52 -7.72 7.08
N ASP A 330 9.41 -7.03 6.92
CA ASP A 330 8.63 -7.02 5.69
C ASP A 330 9.45 -6.51 4.51
N SER A 331 10.22 -5.42 4.69
CA SER A 331 11.04 -4.87 3.60
C SER A 331 12.13 -5.82 3.12
N ILE A 332 12.71 -6.66 3.99
CA ILE A 332 13.65 -7.73 3.59
C ILE A 332 12.94 -8.74 2.69
N SER A 333 11.74 -9.20 3.11
CA SER A 333 10.91 -10.13 2.33
C SER A 333 10.54 -9.54 0.97
N VAL A 334 10.09 -8.28 0.94
CA VAL A 334 9.73 -7.57 -0.29
C VAL A 334 10.90 -7.47 -1.26
N VAL A 335 12.11 -7.09 -0.80
CA VAL A 335 13.31 -6.96 -1.67
C VAL A 335 13.66 -8.31 -2.27
N ILE A 336 13.70 -9.38 -1.48
CA ILE A 336 14.03 -10.73 -1.97
C ILE A 336 12.96 -11.19 -2.99
N ARG A 337 11.69 -11.04 -2.66
CA ARG A 337 10.57 -11.43 -3.54
C ARG A 337 10.62 -10.66 -4.85
N GLN A 338 10.78 -9.33 -4.83
CA GLN A 338 10.87 -8.53 -6.04
C GLN A 338 12.06 -8.95 -6.91
N THR A 339 13.19 -9.32 -6.30
CA THR A 339 14.36 -9.83 -7.02
C THR A 339 14.04 -11.17 -7.69
N ILE A 340 13.40 -12.12 -6.98
CA ILE A 340 12.94 -13.40 -7.54
C ILE A 340 12.02 -13.15 -8.74
N LEU A 341 11.06 -12.23 -8.61
CA LEU A 341 10.09 -11.90 -9.67
C LEU A 341 10.71 -11.19 -10.89
N GLN A 342 11.91 -10.64 -10.76
CA GLN A 342 12.65 -10.03 -11.88
C GLN A 342 13.57 -11.02 -12.58
N ILE A 343 14.15 -11.98 -11.84
CA ILE A 343 15.18 -12.90 -12.37
C ILE A 343 14.56 -14.15 -13.01
N TYR A 344 13.59 -14.80 -12.34
CA TYR A 344 13.04 -16.08 -12.79
C TYR A 344 12.13 -16.00 -14.03
N PRO A 345 11.27 -14.97 -14.20
CA PRO A 345 10.45 -14.91 -15.41
C PRO A 345 11.27 -14.48 -16.63
N PRO A 346 11.03 -15.11 -17.81
CA PRO A 346 11.56 -14.64 -19.09
C PRO A 346 11.17 -13.16 -19.33
N GLU A 347 11.97 -12.45 -20.13
CA GLU A 347 11.76 -11.00 -20.36
C GLU A 347 10.35 -10.64 -20.82
N ASN A 348 9.78 -11.44 -21.72
CA ASN A 348 8.43 -11.26 -22.24
C ASN A 348 7.32 -11.53 -21.22
N MET A 349 7.62 -12.16 -20.07
CA MET A 349 6.65 -12.50 -19.01
C MET A 349 6.81 -11.66 -17.75
N ARG A 350 7.93 -10.93 -17.56
CA ARG A 350 8.19 -10.12 -16.34
C ARG A 350 7.04 -9.17 -16.01
N GLY A 351 6.53 -8.45 -17.00
CA GLY A 351 5.42 -7.52 -16.81
C GLY A 351 4.11 -8.22 -16.40
N ARG A 352 3.81 -9.38 -17.00
CA ARG A 352 2.62 -10.18 -16.70
C ARG A 352 2.67 -10.74 -15.27
N VAL A 353 3.81 -11.30 -14.87
CA VAL A 353 4.04 -11.82 -13.51
C VAL A 353 3.99 -10.70 -12.48
N ALA A 354 4.59 -9.54 -12.76
CA ALA A 354 4.54 -8.37 -11.88
C ALA A 354 3.12 -7.84 -11.69
N ALA A 355 2.30 -7.82 -12.75
CA ALA A 355 0.90 -7.41 -12.68
C ALA A 355 0.08 -8.35 -11.77
N VAL A 356 0.24 -9.67 -11.95
CA VAL A 356 -0.43 -10.68 -11.11
C VAL A 356 0.02 -10.55 -9.65
N ASN A 357 1.33 -10.39 -9.39
CA ASN A 357 1.84 -10.16 -8.03
C ASN A 357 1.26 -8.89 -7.40
N GLY A 358 1.17 -7.79 -8.15
CA GLY A 358 0.58 -6.54 -7.68
C GLY A 358 -0.89 -6.70 -7.27
N MET A 359 -1.66 -7.48 -8.02
CA MET A 359 -3.04 -7.82 -7.66
C MET A 359 -3.11 -8.62 -6.35
N PHE A 360 -2.26 -9.64 -6.21
CA PHE A 360 -2.21 -10.44 -4.98
C PHE A 360 -1.85 -9.60 -3.76
N VAL A 361 -0.80 -8.77 -3.85
CA VAL A 361 -0.35 -7.90 -2.76
C VAL A 361 -1.45 -6.93 -2.34
N SER A 362 -2.08 -6.24 -3.31
CA SER A 362 -3.16 -5.30 -3.00
C SER A 362 -4.37 -6.01 -2.37
N SER A 363 -4.75 -7.17 -2.93
CA SER A 363 -5.88 -7.95 -2.41
C SER A 363 -5.64 -8.47 -1.00
N SER A 364 -4.42 -8.98 -0.71
CA SER A 364 -4.10 -9.52 0.61
C SER A 364 -4.06 -8.46 1.70
N ASN A 365 -3.61 -7.24 1.40
CA ASN A 365 -3.64 -6.13 2.36
C ASN A 365 -5.07 -5.80 2.80
N GLU A 366 -5.96 -5.60 1.84
CA GLU A 366 -7.33 -5.18 2.11
C GLU A 366 -8.18 -6.32 2.69
N LEU A 367 -8.04 -7.54 2.17
CA LEU A 367 -8.70 -8.72 2.74
C LEU A 367 -8.18 -9.03 4.15
N GLY A 368 -6.88 -8.78 4.40
CA GLY A 368 -6.29 -8.91 5.73
C GLY A 368 -6.85 -7.88 6.71
N ALA A 369 -7.10 -6.65 6.27
CA ALA A 369 -7.77 -5.64 7.07
C ALA A 369 -9.19 -6.10 7.47
N PHE A 370 -9.94 -6.68 6.52
CA PHE A 370 -11.28 -7.22 6.79
C PHE A 370 -11.22 -8.43 7.73
N GLU A 371 -10.32 -9.40 7.47
CA GLU A 371 -10.12 -10.58 8.32
C GLU A 371 -9.79 -10.18 9.74
N SER A 372 -8.84 -9.27 9.94
CA SER A 372 -8.41 -8.78 11.25
C SER A 372 -9.56 -8.07 12.00
N GLY A 373 -10.36 -7.24 11.30
CA GLY A 373 -11.55 -6.60 11.87
C GLY A 373 -12.60 -7.62 12.32
N LEU A 374 -12.84 -8.65 11.49
CA LEU A 374 -13.76 -9.73 11.79
C LEU A 374 -13.28 -10.59 12.97
N ALA A 375 -12.00 -10.98 12.97
CA ALA A 375 -11.38 -11.72 14.07
C ALA A 375 -11.44 -10.91 15.38
N ALA A 376 -11.14 -9.62 15.33
CA ALA A 376 -11.19 -8.74 16.50
C ALA A 376 -12.60 -8.61 17.07
N LYS A 377 -13.64 -8.62 16.23
CA LYS A 377 -15.03 -8.60 16.69
C LYS A 377 -15.40 -9.85 17.51
N TYR A 378 -14.96 -11.04 17.11
CA TYR A 378 -15.35 -12.31 17.76
C TYR A 378 -14.43 -12.73 18.89
N MET A 379 -13.12 -12.50 18.80
CA MET A 379 -12.16 -12.95 19.82
C MET A 379 -11.46 -11.82 20.58
N GLY A 380 -11.76 -10.56 20.22
CA GLY A 380 -11.11 -9.38 20.80
C GLY A 380 -9.82 -9.01 20.08
N THR A 381 -9.43 -7.73 20.16
CA THR A 381 -8.34 -7.14 19.39
C THR A 381 -6.98 -7.78 19.65
N ILE A 382 -6.65 -8.01 20.92
CA ILE A 382 -5.36 -8.62 21.30
C ILE A 382 -5.28 -10.05 20.77
N MET A 383 -6.33 -10.86 20.97
CA MET A 383 -6.34 -12.25 20.51
C MET A 383 -6.36 -12.38 19.00
N ALA A 384 -7.02 -11.46 18.28
CA ALA A 384 -6.97 -11.39 16.82
C ALA A 384 -5.54 -11.10 16.32
N THR A 385 -4.83 -10.18 16.96
CA THR A 385 -3.42 -9.88 16.64
C THR A 385 -2.51 -11.06 16.95
N VAL A 386 -2.72 -11.74 18.08
CA VAL A 386 -1.99 -12.97 18.44
C VAL A 386 -2.26 -14.07 17.42
N PHE A 387 -3.51 -14.27 17.03
CA PHE A 387 -3.91 -15.24 16.01
C PHE A 387 -3.16 -14.97 14.69
N GLY A 388 -3.13 -13.72 14.22
CA GLY A 388 -2.41 -13.33 13.01
C GLY A 388 -0.91 -13.61 13.08
N GLY A 389 -0.26 -13.23 14.19
CA GLY A 389 1.16 -13.53 14.43
C GLY A 389 1.45 -15.04 14.47
N CYS A 390 0.62 -15.83 15.16
CA CYS A 390 0.74 -17.28 15.22
C CYS A 390 0.53 -17.93 13.84
N MET A 391 -0.47 -17.49 13.07
CA MET A 391 -0.71 -18.00 11.72
C MET A 391 0.48 -17.72 10.79
N THR A 392 1.08 -16.54 10.88
CA THR A 392 2.32 -16.22 10.15
C THR A 392 3.44 -17.19 10.52
N MET A 393 3.64 -17.48 11.81
CA MET A 393 4.65 -18.47 12.27
C MET A 393 4.36 -19.88 11.77
N VAL A 394 3.10 -20.31 11.76
CA VAL A 394 2.68 -21.62 11.22
C VAL A 394 2.98 -21.70 9.72
N VAL A 395 2.66 -20.65 8.96
CA VAL A 395 2.94 -20.61 7.52
C VAL A 395 4.44 -20.67 7.23
N VAL A 396 5.24 -19.93 8.01
CA VAL A 396 6.71 -20.01 7.91
C VAL A 396 7.21 -21.42 8.21
N ALA A 397 6.73 -22.07 9.29
CA ALA A 397 7.14 -23.43 9.66
C ALA A 397 6.77 -24.45 8.57
N LEU A 398 5.57 -24.36 8.00
CA LEU A 398 5.12 -25.21 6.89
C LEU A 398 5.96 -24.97 5.63
N SER A 399 6.24 -23.71 5.30
CA SER A 399 7.08 -23.35 4.16
C SER A 399 8.51 -23.86 4.36
N TRP A 400 9.07 -23.68 5.56
CA TRP A 400 10.39 -24.18 5.93
C TRP A 400 10.50 -25.72 5.76
N ALA A 401 9.49 -26.46 6.18
CA ALA A 401 9.47 -27.92 6.06
C ALA A 401 9.37 -28.40 4.61
N LYS A 402 8.57 -27.70 3.76
CA LYS A 402 8.26 -28.11 2.38
C LYS A 402 9.23 -27.58 1.32
N THR A 403 10.08 -26.61 1.65
CA THR A 403 10.94 -25.91 0.68
C THR A 403 12.41 -25.92 1.05
N ARG A 404 12.87 -26.96 1.75
CA ARG A 404 14.28 -27.13 2.11
C ARG A 404 15.22 -27.18 0.91
N ASP A 405 14.73 -27.66 -0.21
CA ASP A 405 15.43 -27.70 -1.50
C ASP A 405 15.74 -26.30 -2.07
N LEU A 406 15.01 -25.28 -1.63
CA LEU A 406 15.23 -23.90 -2.06
C LEU A 406 16.22 -23.11 -1.16
N PHE A 407 16.71 -23.68 -0.06
CA PHE A 407 17.55 -22.96 0.91
C PHE A 407 18.90 -22.50 0.34
N GLY A 408 19.46 -23.25 -0.60
CA GLY A 408 20.74 -22.94 -1.24
C GLY A 408 20.62 -21.98 -2.44
N VAL A 409 19.45 -21.44 -2.71
CA VAL A 409 19.24 -20.53 -3.85
C VAL A 409 20.05 -19.26 -3.64
N ASP A 410 21.04 -19.05 -4.49
CA ASP A 410 21.82 -17.83 -4.62
C ASP A 410 21.31 -17.06 -5.86
N ILE A 411 20.66 -15.93 -5.60
CA ILE A 411 20.03 -15.15 -6.67
C ILE A 411 21.08 -14.55 -7.62
N THR A 412 22.34 -14.45 -7.19
CA THR A 412 23.41 -13.90 -8.05
C THR A 412 23.88 -14.88 -9.13
N LYS A 413 23.64 -16.18 -8.96
CA LYS A 413 24.13 -17.26 -9.85
C LYS A 413 23.10 -17.77 -10.86
N VAL A 414 21.89 -17.23 -10.86
CA VAL A 414 20.81 -17.75 -11.74
C VAL A 414 21.09 -17.45 -13.22
N HIS A 415 21.93 -16.48 -13.55
CA HIS A 415 22.29 -16.13 -14.95
C HIS A 415 23.35 -17.06 -15.57
N ASP A 416 24.04 -17.91 -14.79
CA ASP A 416 25.13 -18.76 -15.32
C ASP A 416 24.63 -20.07 -15.96
N HIS A 417 23.35 -20.35 -15.97
CA HIS A 417 22.77 -21.61 -16.48
C HIS A 417 22.03 -21.49 -17.83
N GLU A 418 22.03 -20.31 -18.46
CA GLU A 418 21.42 -20.09 -19.79
C GLU A 418 22.44 -19.85 -20.91
N HIS A 419 23.67 -20.46 -20.84
CA HIS A 419 24.64 -20.53 -21.95
C HIS A 419 24.98 -21.97 -22.31
#